data_e5623b2ebc212e74223331dbcd1571c6
#
_entry.id   e5623b2ebc212e74223331dbcd1571c6
#
_cell.length_a   1.000
_cell.length_b   1.000
_cell.length_c   1.000
_cell.angle_alpha   90.00
_cell.angle_beta   90.00
_cell.angle_gamma   90.00
#
_symmetry.space_group_name_H-M   'P 1'
#
loop_
_entity.id
_entity.type
_entity.pdbx_description
1 polymer ?
#
loop_
_entity_poly.entity_id
_entity_poly.type
_entity_poly.pdbx_seq_one_letter_code
_entity_poly.pdbx_strand_id
1 'polypeptide(L)'
;HGNPTIVPVIILILSVIAFGFIAGGKFFSAFNLSLIVQQVTIVGILAAAQTLIILTAGIDLSVAAMMVLASVFMGKLSVEMGMPTLPALIVGMIVGVATGAINGLLVTRLRLPPFIVTLGTWNIFFALVIFFTGSQSIRSSDIEINAPLLHFWGERINLGGFVFTYGAFLMIAIFVFLWFLLNKTAWGRHVY
;
A
#
# COMPACT_ATOMS: atom_id res chain seq x y z
N HIS A 1 -5.57 -16.18 -28.44
CA HIS A 1 -5.32 -14.95 -27.69
C HIS A 1 -6.32 -14.89 -26.52
N GLY A 2 -6.02 -15.59 -25.40
CA GLY A 2 -6.85 -15.56 -24.21
C GLY A 2 -6.67 -14.24 -23.44
N ASN A 3 -7.74 -13.73 -22.87
CA ASN A 3 -7.66 -12.57 -21.96
C ASN A 3 -6.76 -12.92 -20.77
N PRO A 4 -5.64 -12.22 -20.55
CA PRO A 4 -4.67 -12.57 -19.49
C PRO A 4 -5.27 -12.44 -18.08
N THR A 5 -6.37 -11.71 -17.94
CA THR A 5 -7.08 -11.52 -16.66
C THR A 5 -7.93 -12.73 -16.26
N ILE A 6 -8.19 -13.69 -17.15
CA ILE A 6 -9.03 -14.86 -16.82
C ILE A 6 -8.39 -15.74 -15.77
N VAL A 7 -7.07 -15.97 -15.85
CA VAL A 7 -6.37 -16.86 -14.92
C VAL A 7 -6.44 -16.38 -13.46
N PRO A 8 -6.10 -15.11 -13.14
CA PRO A 8 -6.28 -14.59 -11.78
C PRO A 8 -7.71 -14.66 -11.27
N VAL A 9 -8.71 -14.40 -12.14
CA VAL A 9 -10.14 -14.48 -11.77
C VAL A 9 -10.55 -15.91 -11.43
N ILE A 10 -10.13 -16.89 -12.23
CA ILE A 10 -10.39 -18.30 -11.95
C ILE A 10 -9.77 -18.71 -10.61
N ILE A 11 -8.51 -18.34 -10.36
CA ILE A 11 -7.82 -18.63 -9.09
C ILE A 11 -8.57 -18.02 -7.92
N LEU A 12 -9.03 -16.77 -8.05
CA LEU A 12 -9.83 -16.10 -7.01
C LEU A 12 -11.11 -16.86 -6.73
N ILE A 13 -11.87 -17.23 -7.77
CA ILE A 13 -13.13 -17.96 -7.61
C ILE A 13 -12.88 -19.33 -6.95
N LEU A 14 -11.88 -20.07 -7.42
CA LEU A 14 -11.53 -21.37 -6.83
C LEU A 14 -11.11 -21.22 -5.35
N SER A 15 -10.36 -20.17 -5.01
CA SER A 15 -9.96 -19.89 -3.63
C SER A 15 -11.18 -19.58 -2.75
N VAL A 16 -12.10 -18.74 -3.22
CA VAL A 16 -13.33 -18.41 -2.48
C VAL A 16 -14.19 -19.67 -2.26
N ILE A 17 -14.31 -20.51 -3.27
CA ILE A 17 -15.05 -21.79 -3.18
C ILE A 17 -14.37 -22.71 -2.16
N ALA A 18 -13.06 -22.92 -2.29
CA ALA A 18 -12.29 -23.80 -1.40
C ALA A 18 -12.39 -23.36 0.07
N PHE A 19 -12.14 -22.08 0.36
CA PHE A 19 -12.25 -21.54 1.71
C PHE A 19 -13.69 -21.53 2.22
N GLY A 20 -14.67 -21.30 1.34
CA GLY A 20 -16.09 -21.42 1.68
C GLY A 20 -16.47 -22.83 2.14
N PHE A 21 -15.93 -23.88 1.50
CA PHE A 21 -16.13 -25.26 1.93
C PHE A 21 -15.36 -25.60 3.23
N ILE A 22 -14.11 -25.17 3.37
CA ILE A 22 -13.26 -25.50 4.52
C ILE A 22 -13.74 -24.78 5.78
N ALA A 23 -14.00 -23.48 5.72
CA ALA A 23 -14.39 -22.66 6.85
C ALA A 23 -15.92 -22.50 7.03
N GLY A 24 -16.68 -22.97 6.04
CA GLY A 24 -18.15 -22.91 6.05
C GLY A 24 -18.68 -21.49 6.19
N GLY A 25 -19.81 -21.35 6.89
CA GLY A 25 -20.48 -20.06 7.09
C GLY A 25 -19.61 -18.98 7.77
N LYS A 26 -18.56 -19.36 8.49
CA LYS A 26 -17.63 -18.41 9.12
C LYS A 26 -16.85 -17.61 8.10
N PHE A 27 -16.53 -18.22 6.95
CA PHE A 27 -15.81 -17.52 5.87
C PHE A 27 -16.62 -16.32 5.35
N PHE A 28 -17.91 -16.49 5.15
CA PHE A 28 -18.82 -15.47 4.63
C PHE A 28 -19.42 -14.57 5.72
N SER A 29 -18.98 -14.71 6.98
CA SER A 29 -19.45 -13.82 8.04
C SER A 29 -19.05 -12.36 7.74
N ALA A 30 -19.92 -11.42 8.11
CA ALA A 30 -19.66 -9.99 7.93
C ALA A 30 -18.34 -9.56 8.59
N PHE A 31 -18.00 -10.13 9.73
CA PHE A 31 -16.75 -9.89 10.42
C PHE A 31 -15.53 -10.32 9.59
N ASN A 32 -15.54 -11.55 9.06
CA ASN A 32 -14.40 -12.06 8.28
C ASN A 32 -14.23 -11.29 6.96
N LEU A 33 -15.34 -11.02 6.27
CA LEU A 33 -15.30 -10.21 5.04
C LEU A 33 -14.77 -8.79 5.30
N SER A 34 -15.12 -8.20 6.44
CA SER A 34 -14.57 -6.89 6.85
C SER A 34 -13.06 -6.94 7.04
N LEU A 35 -12.53 -8.00 7.68
CA LEU A 35 -11.08 -8.19 7.83
C LEU A 35 -10.39 -8.35 6.46
N ILE A 36 -10.98 -9.11 5.55
CA ILE A 36 -10.46 -9.28 4.19
C ILE A 36 -10.38 -7.92 3.49
N VAL A 37 -11.45 -7.12 3.53
CA VAL A 37 -11.47 -5.79 2.90
C VAL A 37 -10.40 -4.87 3.49
N GLN A 38 -10.19 -4.88 4.82
CA GLN A 38 -9.15 -4.08 5.46
C GLN A 38 -7.75 -4.47 4.95
N GLN A 39 -7.44 -5.76 4.85
CA GLN A 39 -6.16 -6.25 4.35
C GLN A 39 -5.99 -5.94 2.85
N VAL A 40 -7.03 -6.20 2.06
CA VAL A 40 -7.05 -5.90 0.62
C VAL A 40 -6.86 -4.42 0.35
N THR A 41 -7.34 -3.53 1.22
CA THR A 41 -7.14 -2.09 1.09
C THR A 41 -5.66 -1.71 1.02
N ILE A 42 -4.85 -2.21 1.95
CA ILE A 42 -3.41 -1.91 2.00
C ILE A 42 -2.71 -2.51 0.79
N VAL A 43 -2.93 -3.80 0.54
CA VAL A 43 -2.32 -4.51 -0.59
C VAL A 43 -2.77 -3.92 -1.93
N GLY A 44 -4.04 -3.50 -2.03
CA GLY A 44 -4.61 -2.90 -3.24
C GLY A 44 -3.95 -1.56 -3.58
N ILE A 45 -3.72 -0.68 -2.60
CA ILE A 45 -3.01 0.59 -2.83
C ILE A 45 -1.58 0.33 -3.31
N LEU A 46 -0.87 -0.61 -2.69
CA LEU A 46 0.47 -1.00 -3.14
C LEU A 46 0.45 -1.62 -4.54
N ALA A 47 -0.52 -2.48 -4.82
CA ALA A 47 -0.69 -3.11 -6.14
C ALA A 47 -0.98 -2.06 -7.23
N ALA A 48 -1.74 -1.01 -6.91
CA ALA A 48 -1.99 0.09 -7.83
C ALA A 48 -0.69 0.81 -8.22
N ALA A 49 0.18 1.11 -7.24
CA ALA A 49 1.50 1.69 -7.50
C ALA A 49 2.40 0.72 -8.27
N GLN A 50 2.43 -0.56 -7.88
CA GLN A 50 3.23 -1.60 -8.51
C GLN A 50 2.82 -1.83 -9.98
N THR A 51 1.53 -1.66 -10.31
CA THR A 51 1.05 -1.76 -11.69
C THR A 51 1.76 -0.78 -12.61
N LEU A 52 2.01 0.45 -12.19
CA LEU A 52 2.73 1.44 -12.99
C LEU A 52 4.18 1.01 -13.26
N ILE A 53 4.84 0.42 -12.27
CA ILE A 53 6.21 -0.06 -12.38
C ILE A 53 6.27 -1.26 -13.33
N ILE A 54 5.32 -2.20 -13.22
CA ILE A 54 5.25 -3.37 -14.11
C ILE A 54 4.96 -2.95 -15.55
N LEU A 55 4.09 -1.98 -15.78
CA LEU A 55 3.79 -1.46 -17.13
C LEU A 55 5.02 -0.82 -17.79
N THR A 56 5.95 -0.28 -17.01
CA THR A 56 7.23 0.22 -17.51
C THR A 56 8.34 -0.85 -17.52
N ALA A 57 7.96 -2.13 -17.51
CA ALA A 57 8.86 -3.29 -17.48
C ALA A 57 9.84 -3.31 -16.28
N GLY A 58 9.48 -2.63 -15.18
CA GLY A 58 10.23 -2.63 -13.93
C GLY A 58 9.76 -3.72 -12.97
N ILE A 59 10.62 -4.05 -12.00
CA ILE A 59 10.28 -4.86 -10.82
C ILE A 59 10.76 -4.07 -9.60
N ASP A 60 9.84 -3.76 -8.68
CA ASP A 60 10.19 -3.09 -7.41
C ASP A 60 9.84 -3.99 -6.23
N LEU A 61 10.88 -4.54 -5.60
CA LEU A 61 10.75 -5.34 -4.39
C LEU A 61 10.74 -4.49 -3.12
N SER A 62 11.15 -3.22 -3.21
CA SER A 62 11.31 -2.34 -2.04
C SER A 62 10.03 -1.63 -1.61
N VAL A 63 8.95 -1.71 -2.40
CA VAL A 63 7.71 -0.96 -2.18
C VAL A 63 7.14 -1.12 -0.78
N ALA A 64 7.18 -2.34 -0.21
CA ALA A 64 6.70 -2.58 1.15
C ALA A 64 7.59 -1.92 2.21
N ALA A 65 8.92 -1.98 2.03
CA ALA A 65 9.86 -1.32 2.95
C ALA A 65 9.76 0.21 2.88
N MET A 66 9.55 0.77 1.69
CA MET A 66 9.29 2.21 1.50
C MET A 66 8.01 2.65 2.21
N MET A 67 6.93 1.87 2.08
CA MET A 67 5.67 2.13 2.76
C MET A 67 5.86 2.14 4.29
N VAL A 68 6.51 1.11 4.82
CA VAL A 68 6.77 1.02 6.26
C VAL A 68 7.67 2.15 6.73
N LEU A 69 8.72 2.50 6.00
CA LEU A 69 9.62 3.60 6.36
C LEU A 69 8.86 4.93 6.39
N ALA A 70 8.05 5.24 5.37
CA ALA A 70 7.23 6.44 5.35
C ALA A 70 6.25 6.50 6.53
N SER A 71 5.58 5.39 6.85
CA SER A 71 4.64 5.31 7.97
C SER A 71 5.33 5.46 9.33
N VAL A 72 6.54 4.94 9.49
CA VAL A 72 7.38 5.13 10.70
C VAL A 72 7.71 6.61 10.90
N PHE A 73 8.13 7.31 9.84
CA PHE A 73 8.38 8.76 9.95
C PHE A 73 7.12 9.52 10.34
N MET A 74 5.96 9.25 9.73
CA MET A 74 4.70 9.88 10.10
C MET A 74 4.35 9.63 11.57
N GLY A 75 4.42 8.38 12.01
CA GLY A 75 4.08 7.97 13.37
C GLY A 75 5.02 8.56 14.42
N LYS A 76 6.34 8.45 14.22
CA LYS A 76 7.32 8.97 15.18
C LYS A 76 7.26 10.48 15.31
N LEU A 77 7.17 11.21 14.21
CA LEU A 77 7.08 12.66 14.24
C LEU A 77 5.80 13.13 14.96
N SER A 78 4.66 12.49 14.71
CA SER A 78 3.41 12.89 15.36
C SER A 78 3.33 12.41 16.80
N VAL A 79 3.64 11.13 17.07
CA VAL A 79 3.38 10.51 18.38
C VAL A 79 4.50 10.78 19.36
N GLU A 80 5.78 10.61 18.95
CA GLU A 80 6.92 10.73 19.86
C GLU A 80 7.47 12.17 19.95
N MET A 81 7.44 12.91 18.82
CA MET A 81 8.00 14.26 18.76
C MET A 81 6.95 15.37 18.88
N GLY A 82 5.66 15.03 18.96
CA GLY A 82 4.57 15.99 19.10
C GLY A 82 4.35 16.91 17.90
N MET A 83 4.84 16.52 16.72
CA MET A 83 4.61 17.30 15.49
C MET A 83 3.13 17.22 15.11
N PRO A 84 2.48 18.33 14.67
CA PRO A 84 1.12 18.27 14.16
C PRO A 84 1.00 17.24 13.03
N THR A 85 -0.13 16.52 13.00
CA THR A 85 -0.31 15.36 12.10
C THR A 85 -0.16 15.71 10.61
N LEU A 86 -0.63 16.89 10.18
CA LEU A 86 -0.54 17.28 8.75
C LEU A 86 0.91 17.48 8.29
N PRO A 87 1.78 18.24 8.98
CA PRO A 87 3.21 18.27 8.68
C PRO A 87 3.87 16.89 8.70
N ALA A 88 3.57 16.04 9.68
CA ALA A 88 4.14 14.70 9.75
C ALA A 88 3.73 13.83 8.55
N LEU A 89 2.47 13.94 8.11
CA LEU A 89 1.98 13.27 6.90
C LEU A 89 2.74 13.75 5.64
N ILE A 90 2.97 15.06 5.52
CA ILE A 90 3.76 15.62 4.41
C ILE A 90 5.20 15.08 4.43
N VAL A 91 5.83 15.01 5.59
CA VAL A 91 7.18 14.44 5.72
C VAL A 91 7.19 12.97 5.30
N GLY A 92 6.21 12.17 5.74
CA GLY A 92 6.11 10.78 5.32
C GLY A 92 5.93 10.62 3.81
N MET A 93 5.12 11.48 3.17
CA MET A 93 5.00 11.50 1.71
C MET A 93 6.33 11.87 1.03
N ILE A 94 7.05 12.85 1.57
CA ILE A 94 8.39 13.21 1.06
C ILE A 94 9.37 12.04 1.19
N VAL A 95 9.34 11.31 2.30
CA VAL A 95 10.17 10.10 2.49
C VAL A 95 9.82 9.05 1.43
N GLY A 96 8.52 8.79 1.17
CA GLY A 96 8.09 7.87 0.12
C GLY A 96 8.57 8.31 -1.28
N VAL A 97 8.42 9.59 -1.61
CA VAL A 97 8.89 10.15 -2.89
C VAL A 97 10.42 10.08 -3.00
N ALA A 98 11.14 10.41 -1.94
CA ALA A 98 12.61 10.39 -1.93
C ALA A 98 13.16 8.98 -2.12
N THR A 99 12.61 7.99 -1.43
CA THR A 99 13.00 6.58 -1.56
C THR A 99 12.69 6.03 -2.97
N GLY A 100 11.52 6.36 -3.52
CA GLY A 100 11.18 6.03 -4.90
C GLY A 100 12.08 6.74 -5.92
N ALA A 101 12.41 8.01 -5.69
CA ALA A 101 13.34 8.75 -6.55
C ALA A 101 14.75 8.16 -6.52
N ILE A 102 15.23 7.70 -5.36
CA ILE A 102 16.51 6.99 -5.26
C ILE A 102 16.51 5.76 -6.16
N ASN A 103 15.48 4.90 -6.06
CA ASN A 103 15.36 3.73 -6.93
C ASN A 103 15.31 4.13 -8.41
N GLY A 104 14.49 5.10 -8.76
CA GLY A 104 14.34 5.59 -10.12
C GLY A 104 15.66 6.13 -10.68
N LEU A 105 16.43 6.90 -9.91
CA LEU A 105 17.73 7.41 -10.32
C LEU A 105 18.78 6.31 -10.52
N LEU A 106 18.83 5.33 -9.62
CA LEU A 106 19.74 4.19 -9.74
C LEU A 106 19.45 3.37 -11.00
N VAL A 107 18.17 3.15 -11.29
CA VAL A 107 17.76 2.38 -12.47
C VAL A 107 18.00 3.19 -13.76
N THR A 108 17.60 4.46 -13.81
CA THR A 108 17.59 5.23 -15.06
C THR A 108 18.94 5.88 -15.36
N ARG A 109 19.63 6.47 -14.37
CA ARG A 109 20.90 7.18 -14.55
C ARG A 109 22.10 6.24 -14.52
N LEU A 110 22.13 5.30 -13.56
CA LEU A 110 23.21 4.32 -13.47
C LEU A 110 22.96 3.07 -14.32
N ARG A 111 21.76 2.95 -14.93
CA ARG A 111 21.36 1.83 -15.80
C ARG A 111 21.48 0.47 -15.10
N LEU A 112 21.24 0.45 -13.81
CA LEU A 112 21.26 -0.80 -13.04
C LEU A 112 19.94 -1.56 -13.23
N PRO A 113 19.96 -2.91 -13.24
CA PRO A 113 18.74 -3.69 -13.33
C PRO A 113 17.80 -3.39 -12.16
N PRO A 114 16.50 -3.10 -12.42
CA PRO A 114 15.52 -2.73 -11.37
C PRO A 114 15.46 -3.71 -10.22
N PHE A 115 15.48 -5.01 -10.52
CA PHE A 115 15.45 -6.08 -9.52
C PHE A 115 16.63 -5.99 -8.53
N ILE A 116 17.86 -5.75 -9.02
CA ILE A 116 19.06 -5.66 -8.16
C ILE A 116 18.99 -4.42 -7.28
N VAL A 117 18.61 -3.28 -7.88
CA VAL A 117 18.46 -2.01 -7.15
C VAL A 117 17.44 -2.17 -6.02
N THR A 118 16.23 -2.64 -6.36
CA THR A 118 15.13 -2.67 -5.40
C THR A 118 15.31 -3.75 -4.34
N LEU A 119 16.01 -4.84 -4.62
CA LEU A 119 16.41 -5.81 -3.62
C LEU A 119 17.42 -5.22 -2.63
N GLY A 120 18.40 -4.47 -3.12
CA GLY A 120 19.38 -3.77 -2.28
C GLY A 120 18.73 -2.69 -1.42
N THR A 121 17.93 -1.84 -2.02
CA THR A 121 17.24 -0.75 -1.31
C THR A 121 16.17 -1.27 -0.34
N TRP A 122 15.51 -2.39 -0.63
CA TRP A 122 14.64 -3.06 0.34
C TRP A 122 15.36 -3.31 1.67
N ASN A 123 16.55 -3.91 1.61
CA ASN A 123 17.34 -4.19 2.82
C ASN A 123 17.76 -2.90 3.53
N ILE A 124 18.18 -1.87 2.78
CA ILE A 124 18.58 -0.57 3.34
C ILE A 124 17.39 0.10 4.03
N PHE A 125 16.24 0.20 3.36
CA PHE A 125 15.05 0.84 3.93
C PHE A 125 14.51 0.07 5.14
N PHE A 126 14.56 -1.26 5.09
CA PHE A 126 14.15 -2.08 6.23
C PHE A 126 15.11 -1.92 7.43
N ALA A 127 16.41 -1.84 7.18
CA ALA A 127 17.40 -1.53 8.23
C ALA A 127 17.16 -0.15 8.84
N LEU A 128 16.81 0.86 8.02
CA LEU A 128 16.42 2.18 8.52
C LEU A 128 15.14 2.13 9.37
N VAL A 129 14.15 1.34 8.99
CA VAL A 129 12.95 1.11 9.82
C VAL A 129 13.35 0.60 11.20
N ILE A 130 14.17 -0.46 11.27
CA ILE A 130 14.62 -1.05 12.53
C ILE A 130 15.42 -0.02 13.35
N PHE A 131 16.32 0.72 12.71
CA PHE A 131 17.14 1.73 13.35
C PHE A 131 16.29 2.85 13.98
N PHE A 132 15.34 3.41 13.23
CA PHE A 132 14.48 4.49 13.72
C PHE A 132 13.46 4.02 14.75
N THR A 133 12.95 2.80 14.65
CA THR A 133 11.95 2.28 15.60
C THR A 133 12.56 1.65 16.84
N GLY A 134 13.84 1.26 16.80
CA GLY A 134 14.42 0.40 17.83
C GLY A 134 13.68 -0.94 17.95
N SER A 135 13.10 -1.44 16.83
CA SER A 135 12.26 -2.64 16.77
C SER A 135 10.95 -2.55 17.60
N GLN A 136 10.52 -1.34 17.95
CA GLN A 136 9.26 -1.11 18.66
C GLN A 136 8.16 -0.66 17.69
N SER A 137 6.93 -1.06 17.98
CA SER A 137 5.75 -0.62 17.23
C SER A 137 5.08 0.57 17.90
N ILE A 138 4.64 1.54 17.10
CA ILE A 138 3.79 2.62 17.59
C ILE A 138 2.38 2.05 17.77
N ARG A 139 1.81 2.23 18.97
CA ARG A 139 0.50 1.67 19.31
C ARG A 139 -0.62 2.46 18.63
N SER A 140 -1.68 1.75 18.22
CA SER A 140 -2.86 2.41 17.63
C SER A 140 -3.50 3.42 18.58
N SER A 141 -3.51 3.14 19.89
CA SER A 141 -4.00 4.10 20.91
C SER A 141 -3.25 5.41 20.92
N ASP A 142 -1.93 5.35 20.71
CA ASP A 142 -1.08 6.54 20.74
C ASP A 142 -1.28 7.36 19.45
N ILE A 143 -1.53 6.69 18.34
CA ILE A 143 -1.88 7.32 17.05
C ILE A 143 -3.25 8.02 17.17
N GLU A 144 -4.26 7.35 17.76
CA GLU A 144 -5.60 7.89 17.93
C GLU A 144 -5.60 9.19 18.73
N ILE A 145 -4.80 9.26 19.81
CA ILE A 145 -4.71 10.42 20.68
C ILE A 145 -3.86 11.55 20.06
N ASN A 146 -2.69 11.21 19.53
CA ASN A 146 -1.68 12.19 19.13
C ASN A 146 -1.69 12.52 17.63
N ALA A 147 -2.30 11.67 16.81
CA ALA A 147 -2.29 11.79 15.36
C ALA A 147 -3.64 11.43 14.72
N PRO A 148 -4.75 12.08 15.10
CA PRO A 148 -6.10 11.68 14.69
C PRO A 148 -6.29 11.65 13.16
N LEU A 149 -5.59 12.51 12.41
CA LEU A 149 -5.67 12.51 10.94
C LEU A 149 -5.04 11.24 10.32
N LEU A 150 -4.03 10.62 10.96
CA LEU A 150 -3.50 9.33 10.52
C LEU A 150 -4.48 8.20 10.85
N HIS A 151 -5.17 8.30 11.98
CA HIS A 151 -6.19 7.34 12.40
C HIS A 151 -7.42 7.37 11.48
N PHE A 152 -7.78 8.54 10.95
CA PHE A 152 -8.96 8.76 10.10
C PHE A 152 -9.10 7.74 8.96
N TRP A 153 -8.01 7.42 8.26
CA TRP A 153 -8.06 6.46 7.16
C TRP A 153 -8.34 5.02 7.60
N GLY A 154 -8.08 4.71 8.87
CA GLY A 154 -8.39 3.45 9.52
C GLY A 154 -9.77 3.41 10.20
N GLU A 155 -10.46 4.55 10.32
CA GLU A 155 -11.78 4.62 10.94
C GLU A 155 -12.79 3.74 10.21
N ARG A 156 -13.70 3.18 11.01
CA ARG A 156 -14.61 2.11 10.61
C ARG A 156 -16.02 2.64 10.42
N ILE A 157 -16.58 2.39 9.25
CA ILE A 157 -18.01 2.61 8.97
C ILE A 157 -18.70 1.27 9.07
N ASN A 158 -19.67 1.16 9.99
CA ASN A 158 -20.45 -0.06 10.17
C ASN A 158 -21.74 0.00 9.35
N LEU A 159 -21.88 -0.93 8.42
CA LEU A 159 -23.04 -1.07 7.54
C LEU A 159 -23.71 -2.44 7.83
N GLY A 160 -24.56 -2.50 8.87
CA GLY A 160 -25.32 -3.72 9.18
C GLY A 160 -24.45 -4.92 9.55
N GLY A 161 -23.34 -4.72 10.28
CA GLY A 161 -22.41 -5.77 10.68
C GLY A 161 -21.21 -5.95 9.76
N PHE A 162 -21.23 -5.34 8.57
CA PHE A 162 -20.10 -5.26 7.66
C PHE A 162 -19.34 -3.94 7.89
N VAL A 163 -18.02 -4.01 8.02
CA VAL A 163 -17.20 -2.87 8.38
C VAL A 163 -16.30 -2.48 7.21
N PHE A 164 -16.48 -1.27 6.70
CA PHE A 164 -15.57 -0.61 5.77
C PHE A 164 -14.67 0.37 6.49
N THR A 165 -13.49 0.65 5.92
CA THR A 165 -12.62 1.75 6.35
C THR A 165 -12.62 2.87 5.31
N TYR A 166 -12.37 4.12 5.75
CA TYR A 166 -12.18 5.23 4.78
C TYR A 166 -11.03 4.94 3.81
N GLY A 167 -10.01 4.20 4.23
CA GLY A 167 -8.94 3.74 3.36
C GLY A 167 -9.42 2.89 2.17
N ALA A 168 -10.50 2.11 2.31
CA ALA A 168 -11.07 1.34 1.20
C ALA A 168 -11.65 2.25 0.09
N PHE A 169 -12.29 3.34 0.48
CA PHE A 169 -12.76 4.35 -0.50
C PHE A 169 -11.58 5.05 -1.18
N LEU A 170 -10.52 5.35 -0.43
CA LEU A 170 -9.29 5.91 -1.01
C LEU A 170 -8.67 4.94 -2.01
N MET A 171 -8.60 3.65 -1.69
CA MET A 171 -8.12 2.63 -2.62
C MET A 171 -8.92 2.64 -3.93
N ILE A 172 -10.25 2.62 -3.85
CA ILE A 172 -11.13 2.68 -5.03
C ILE A 172 -10.88 3.95 -5.84
N ALA A 173 -10.77 5.10 -5.15
CA ALA A 173 -10.48 6.38 -5.81
C ALA A 173 -9.15 6.37 -6.55
N ILE A 174 -8.09 5.76 -5.97
CA ILE A 174 -6.78 5.59 -6.61
C ILE A 174 -6.91 4.69 -7.85
N PHE A 175 -7.64 3.57 -7.79
CA PHE A 175 -7.85 2.71 -8.95
C PHE A 175 -8.59 3.42 -10.08
N VAL A 176 -9.65 4.16 -9.77
CA VAL A 176 -10.41 4.95 -10.74
C VAL A 176 -9.53 6.04 -11.34
N PHE A 177 -8.75 6.74 -10.53
CA PHE A 177 -7.81 7.76 -10.99
C PHE A 177 -6.74 7.19 -11.93
N LEU A 178 -6.12 6.06 -11.56
CA LEU A 178 -5.13 5.40 -12.40
C LEU A 178 -5.75 4.86 -13.70
N TRP A 179 -6.95 4.29 -13.62
CA TRP A 179 -7.68 3.88 -14.82
C TRP A 179 -7.91 5.07 -15.77
N PHE A 180 -8.35 6.21 -15.24
CA PHE A 180 -8.53 7.42 -16.02
C PHE A 180 -7.21 7.90 -16.61
N LEU A 181 -6.17 7.97 -15.80
CA LEU A 181 -4.85 8.45 -16.19
C LEU A 181 -4.24 7.58 -17.30
N LEU A 182 -4.32 6.27 -17.18
CA LEU A 182 -3.78 5.33 -18.16
C LEU A 182 -4.60 5.30 -19.46
N ASN A 183 -5.93 5.37 -19.38
CA ASN A 183 -6.78 5.19 -20.57
C ASN A 183 -7.19 6.48 -21.26
N LYS A 184 -7.20 7.62 -20.54
CA LYS A 184 -7.79 8.88 -21.04
C LYS A 184 -6.79 10.02 -21.18
N THR A 185 -5.51 9.84 -20.79
CA THR A 185 -4.52 10.92 -20.88
C THR A 185 -3.39 10.62 -21.87
N ALA A 186 -2.67 11.67 -22.28
CA ALA A 186 -1.49 11.53 -23.13
C ALA A 186 -0.36 10.75 -22.42
N TRP A 187 -0.27 10.88 -21.11
CA TRP A 187 0.72 10.16 -20.31
C TRP A 187 0.52 8.64 -20.37
N GLY A 188 -0.73 8.17 -20.30
CA GLY A 188 -1.03 6.75 -20.42
C GLY A 188 -0.56 6.16 -21.77
N ARG A 189 -0.66 6.92 -22.86
CA ARG A 189 -0.16 6.47 -24.19
C ARG A 189 1.38 6.36 -24.28
N HIS A 190 2.11 6.92 -23.32
CA HIS A 190 3.57 6.79 -23.27
C HIS A 190 4.01 5.62 -22.38
N VAL A 191 3.09 5.10 -21.55
CA VAL A 191 3.34 3.96 -20.66
C VAL A 191 3.09 2.63 -21.39
N TYR A 192 2.16 2.61 -22.35
CA TYR A 192 1.90 1.47 -23.24
C TYR A 192 2.71 1.59 -24.54
#